data_99fb31b13fd7deef0305c626a3b04b17
#
_entry.id   99fb31b13fd7deef0305c626a3b04b17
#
_cell.length_a   1.000
_cell.length_b   1.000
_cell.length_c   1.000
_cell.angle_alpha   90.00
_cell.angle_beta   90.00
_cell.angle_gamma   90.00
#
_symmetry.space_group_name_H-M   'P 1'
#
loop_
_entity.id
_entity.type
_entity.pdbx_description
1 polymer ?
#
loop_
_entity_poly.entity_id
_entity_poly.type
_entity_poly.pdbx_seq_one_letter_code
_entity_poly.pdbx_strand_id
1 'polypeptide(L)'
;MDALVMAGGRGTRLDTDGEKPLSPVAGRPLIDYVLDALDASGVASVVVATSPSTPETAAHVSAPIVQTPGEGYVADLDAALADDRLARPTLTVAADLPLLTGAVLDRLRRAHESGSLTVAVPAARKHELGVSVDTTFDHDGRTVAPTGVNVVGGEPSRTLVVDEPRLAVNVNRPGDAAVAREWLRS
;
A
#
# COMPACT_ATOMS: atom_id res chain seq x y z
N MET A 1 1.92 -16.89 -1.34
CA MET A 1 1.02 -15.82 -0.82
C MET A 1 0.74 -14.91 -1.98
N ASP A 2 -0.54 -14.68 -2.28
CA ASP A 2 -0.98 -13.75 -3.31
C ASP A 2 -0.96 -12.32 -2.79
N ALA A 3 -0.92 -11.35 -3.69
CA ALA A 3 -0.94 -9.93 -3.35
C ALA A 3 -2.14 -9.22 -3.97
N LEU A 4 -2.73 -8.32 -3.20
CA LEU A 4 -3.81 -7.43 -3.59
C LEU A 4 -3.33 -5.98 -3.49
N VAL A 5 -3.28 -5.25 -4.60
CA VAL A 5 -2.97 -3.82 -4.61
C VAL A 5 -4.27 -3.03 -4.52
N MET A 6 -4.40 -2.20 -3.48
CA MET A 6 -5.57 -1.33 -3.28
C MET A 6 -5.37 -0.01 -4.03
N ALA A 7 -6.04 0.14 -5.17
CA ALA A 7 -5.89 1.28 -6.09
C ALA A 7 -7.22 2.02 -6.37
N GLY A 8 -8.27 1.76 -5.60
CA GLY A 8 -9.61 2.35 -5.79
C GLY A 8 -9.83 3.72 -5.14
N GLY A 9 -8.85 4.28 -4.44
CA GLY A 9 -9.00 5.52 -3.69
C GLY A 9 -9.04 6.78 -4.56
N ARG A 10 -9.96 7.72 -4.26
CA ARG A 10 -10.15 8.99 -5.00
C ARG A 10 -8.97 9.96 -4.95
N GLY A 11 -8.08 9.85 -3.95
CA GLY A 11 -6.86 10.67 -3.85
C GLY A 11 -7.07 12.18 -3.69
N THR A 12 -8.20 12.61 -3.16
CA THR A 12 -8.62 14.03 -3.06
C THR A 12 -7.66 14.98 -2.33
N ARG A 13 -6.67 14.43 -1.61
CA ARG A 13 -5.69 15.22 -0.83
C ARG A 13 -4.39 15.51 -1.59
N LEU A 14 -4.18 14.86 -2.73
CA LEU A 14 -2.93 14.98 -3.49
C LEU A 14 -2.92 16.19 -4.43
N ASP A 15 -4.09 16.85 -4.61
CA ASP A 15 -4.25 18.02 -5.47
C ASP A 15 -3.71 17.80 -6.90
N THR A 16 -4.10 16.66 -7.49
CA THR A 16 -3.76 16.29 -8.87
C THR A 16 -5.01 16.21 -9.74
N ASP A 17 -4.89 16.56 -11.02
CA ASP A 17 -5.99 16.53 -11.99
C ASP A 17 -6.37 15.10 -12.44
N GLY A 18 -5.85 14.05 -11.80
CA GLY A 18 -6.05 12.66 -12.20
C GLY A 18 -6.22 11.70 -11.03
N GLU A 19 -6.23 10.44 -11.35
CA GLU A 19 -6.34 9.35 -10.39
C GLU A 19 -5.05 9.22 -9.57
N LYS A 20 -5.16 9.15 -8.23
CA LYS A 20 -4.02 9.07 -7.32
C LYS A 20 -3.01 7.98 -7.69
N PRO A 21 -3.39 6.74 -8.03
CA PRO A 21 -2.43 5.70 -8.40
C PRO A 21 -1.59 6.04 -9.63
N LEU A 22 -2.10 6.91 -10.52
CA LEU A 22 -1.40 7.36 -11.72
C LEU A 22 -0.61 8.67 -11.52
N SER A 23 -0.69 9.28 -10.34
CA SER A 23 0.05 10.51 -10.04
C SER A 23 1.55 10.30 -10.18
N PRO A 24 2.28 11.19 -10.93
CA PRO A 24 3.67 10.96 -11.22
C PRO A 24 4.60 11.35 -10.06
N VAL A 25 5.47 10.44 -9.67
CA VAL A 25 6.61 10.70 -8.78
C VAL A 25 7.87 10.36 -9.56
N ALA A 26 8.82 11.29 -9.67
CA ALA A 26 10.01 11.16 -10.51
C ALA A 26 9.71 10.75 -11.97
N GLY A 27 8.59 11.22 -12.52
CA GLY A 27 8.18 10.96 -13.91
C GLY A 27 7.48 9.61 -14.14
N ARG A 28 7.11 8.88 -13.09
CA ARG A 28 6.52 7.55 -13.17
C ARG A 28 5.28 7.44 -12.27
N PRO A 29 4.18 6.78 -12.69
CA PRO A 29 3.00 6.52 -11.87
C PRO A 29 3.32 5.84 -10.54
N LEU A 30 2.63 6.23 -9.47
CA LEU A 30 2.80 5.64 -8.14
C LEU A 30 2.59 4.13 -8.14
N ILE A 31 1.56 3.66 -8.81
CA ILE A 31 1.22 2.23 -8.87
C ILE A 31 2.31 1.38 -9.50
N ASP A 32 3.06 1.92 -10.47
CA ASP A 32 4.12 1.18 -11.16
C ASP A 32 5.28 0.81 -10.23
N TYR A 33 5.59 1.67 -9.25
CA TYR A 33 6.61 1.34 -8.23
C TYR A 33 6.16 0.16 -7.36
N VAL A 34 4.88 0.12 -7.00
CA VAL A 34 4.32 -0.95 -6.17
C VAL A 34 4.29 -2.26 -6.97
N LEU A 35 3.87 -2.21 -8.22
CA LEU A 35 3.84 -3.40 -9.09
C LEU A 35 5.24 -3.97 -9.33
N ASP A 36 6.25 -3.12 -9.58
CA ASP A 36 7.65 -3.56 -9.70
C ASP A 36 8.18 -4.18 -8.40
N ALA A 37 7.85 -3.60 -7.25
CA ALA A 37 8.25 -4.17 -5.97
C ALA A 37 7.62 -5.55 -5.74
N LEU A 38 6.37 -5.74 -6.15
CA LEU A 38 5.69 -7.03 -6.09
C LEU A 38 6.30 -8.04 -7.05
N ASP A 39 6.59 -7.64 -8.30
CA ASP A 39 7.25 -8.49 -9.30
C ASP A 39 8.65 -8.93 -8.85
N ALA A 40 9.40 -8.03 -8.19
CA ALA A 40 10.72 -8.31 -7.61
C ALA A 40 10.67 -9.09 -6.29
N SER A 41 9.50 -9.46 -5.80
CA SER A 41 9.29 -10.19 -4.54
C SER A 41 8.91 -11.66 -4.80
N GLY A 42 8.85 -12.46 -3.74
CA GLY A 42 8.38 -13.85 -3.84
C GLY A 42 6.86 -14.01 -3.70
N VAL A 43 6.02 -13.03 -4.09
CA VAL A 43 4.56 -13.22 -4.17
C VAL A 43 4.22 -14.16 -5.32
N ALA A 44 3.12 -14.92 -5.18
CA ALA A 44 2.74 -15.92 -6.17
C ALA A 44 1.94 -15.31 -7.34
N SER A 45 1.07 -14.35 -7.02
CA SER A 45 0.22 -13.66 -7.99
C SER A 45 -0.11 -12.26 -7.49
N VAL A 46 -0.51 -11.37 -8.40
CA VAL A 46 -0.91 -9.99 -8.09
C VAL A 46 -2.29 -9.73 -8.70
N VAL A 47 -3.20 -9.19 -7.91
CA VAL A 47 -4.50 -8.66 -8.36
C VAL A 47 -4.58 -7.18 -7.95
N VAL A 48 -5.14 -6.33 -8.80
CA VAL A 48 -5.30 -4.90 -8.52
C VAL A 48 -6.78 -4.59 -8.30
N ALA A 49 -7.11 -4.05 -7.13
CA ALA A 49 -8.45 -3.55 -6.82
C ALA A 49 -8.60 -2.12 -7.33
N THR A 50 -9.54 -1.90 -8.23
CA THR A 50 -9.92 -0.59 -8.76
C THR A 50 -11.39 -0.31 -8.44
N SER A 51 -11.81 0.94 -8.51
CA SER A 51 -13.19 1.36 -8.24
C SER A 51 -13.75 2.19 -9.43
N PRO A 52 -15.04 2.54 -9.42
CA PRO A 52 -15.59 3.48 -10.41
C PRO A 52 -14.89 4.84 -10.45
N SER A 53 -14.10 5.16 -9.41
CA SER A 53 -13.30 6.40 -9.35
C SER A 53 -11.90 6.27 -9.95
N THR A 54 -11.50 5.09 -10.41
CA THR A 54 -10.15 4.82 -10.94
C THR A 54 -10.17 4.03 -12.27
N PRO A 55 -10.97 4.45 -13.29
CA PRO A 55 -11.06 3.77 -14.57
C PRO A 55 -9.76 3.86 -15.40
N GLU A 56 -9.02 4.97 -15.31
CA GLU A 56 -7.74 5.12 -16.01
C GLU A 56 -6.67 4.21 -15.42
N THR A 57 -6.65 4.05 -14.09
CA THR A 57 -5.79 3.07 -13.41
C THR A 57 -6.11 1.66 -13.88
N ALA A 58 -7.40 1.31 -13.99
CA ALA A 58 -7.81 0.01 -14.51
C ALA A 58 -7.35 -0.20 -15.95
N ALA A 59 -7.35 0.83 -16.79
CA ALA A 59 -6.85 0.75 -18.17
C ALA A 59 -5.32 0.71 -18.27
N HIS A 60 -4.61 1.27 -17.29
CA HIS A 60 -3.15 1.38 -17.26
C HIS A 60 -2.47 0.06 -16.86
N VAL A 61 -3.01 -0.66 -15.88
CA VAL A 61 -2.35 -1.85 -15.32
C VAL A 61 -2.56 -3.08 -16.21
N SER A 62 -1.52 -3.91 -16.33
CA SER A 62 -1.59 -5.19 -17.03
C SER A 62 -1.94 -6.36 -16.12
N ALA A 63 -1.86 -6.18 -14.80
CA ALA A 63 -2.23 -7.21 -13.82
C ALA A 63 -3.75 -7.47 -13.82
N PRO A 64 -4.20 -8.66 -13.44
CA PRO A 64 -5.62 -8.95 -13.24
C PRO A 64 -6.30 -7.95 -12.32
N ILE A 65 -7.49 -7.50 -12.71
CA ILE A 65 -8.26 -6.48 -11.98
C ILE A 65 -9.45 -7.11 -11.28
N VAL A 66 -9.75 -6.63 -10.06
CA VAL A 66 -11.04 -6.79 -9.39
C VAL A 66 -11.67 -5.42 -9.22
N GLN A 67 -12.93 -5.29 -9.66
CA GLN A 67 -13.71 -4.07 -9.48
C GLN A 67 -14.36 -4.06 -8.11
N THR A 68 -14.16 -2.97 -7.36
CA THR A 68 -14.75 -2.76 -6.04
C THR A 68 -15.84 -1.67 -6.09
N PRO A 69 -16.76 -1.59 -5.12
CA PRO A 69 -17.86 -0.63 -5.16
C PRO A 69 -17.43 0.84 -5.04
N GLY A 70 -16.24 1.13 -4.49
CA GLY A 70 -15.78 2.50 -4.23
C GLY A 70 -16.46 3.15 -3.02
N GLU A 71 -16.94 2.34 -2.08
CA GLU A 71 -17.64 2.75 -0.86
C GLU A 71 -16.72 2.96 0.35
N GLY A 72 -15.42 2.92 0.13
CA GLY A 72 -14.39 3.13 1.14
C GLY A 72 -13.51 1.91 1.34
N TYR A 73 -12.38 2.13 2.02
CA TYR A 73 -11.30 1.15 2.08
C TYR A 73 -11.74 -0.24 2.60
N VAL A 74 -12.56 -0.28 3.67
CA VAL A 74 -12.97 -1.56 4.28
C VAL A 74 -13.92 -2.32 3.34
N ALA A 75 -14.93 -1.65 2.79
CA ALA A 75 -15.89 -2.26 1.87
C ALA A 75 -15.20 -2.74 0.58
N ASP A 76 -14.29 -1.92 0.05
CA ASP A 76 -13.51 -2.25 -1.14
C ASP A 76 -12.55 -3.41 -0.90
N LEU A 77 -11.91 -3.46 0.27
CA LEU A 77 -11.04 -4.56 0.65
C LEU A 77 -11.82 -5.88 0.80
N ASP A 78 -12.96 -5.86 1.49
CA ASP A 78 -13.79 -7.04 1.67
C ASP A 78 -14.31 -7.58 0.32
N ALA A 79 -14.75 -6.68 -0.56
CA ALA A 79 -15.19 -7.04 -1.91
C ALA A 79 -14.04 -7.65 -2.73
N ALA A 80 -12.83 -7.05 -2.68
CA ALA A 80 -11.68 -7.54 -3.40
C ALA A 80 -11.17 -8.90 -2.88
N LEU A 81 -11.20 -9.12 -1.56
CA LEU A 81 -10.79 -10.37 -0.94
C LEU A 81 -11.77 -11.54 -1.17
N ALA A 82 -12.95 -11.28 -1.73
CA ALA A 82 -13.90 -12.29 -2.16
C ALA A 82 -13.58 -12.86 -3.56
N ASP A 83 -12.56 -12.31 -4.25
CA ASP A 83 -12.13 -12.80 -5.55
C ASP A 83 -11.42 -14.15 -5.43
N ASP A 84 -11.86 -15.14 -6.21
CA ASP A 84 -11.36 -16.52 -6.16
C ASP A 84 -9.88 -16.67 -6.56
N ARG A 85 -9.27 -15.64 -7.15
CA ARG A 85 -7.85 -15.59 -7.50
C ARG A 85 -6.94 -15.29 -6.29
N LEU A 86 -7.52 -14.90 -5.15
CA LEU A 86 -6.81 -14.54 -3.93
C LEU A 86 -6.99 -15.60 -2.85
N ALA A 87 -5.94 -16.36 -2.57
CA ALA A 87 -5.93 -17.31 -1.45
C ALA A 87 -5.46 -16.65 -0.15
N ARG A 88 -6.17 -16.89 0.94
CA ARG A 88 -5.71 -16.44 2.27
C ARG A 88 -4.58 -17.32 2.81
N PRO A 89 -3.56 -16.76 3.43
CA PRO A 89 -3.34 -15.35 3.72
C PRO A 89 -2.96 -14.54 2.47
N THR A 90 -3.54 -13.35 2.30
CA THR A 90 -3.30 -12.42 1.19
C THR A 90 -2.51 -11.20 1.68
N LEU A 91 -1.44 -10.85 0.98
CA LEU A 91 -0.70 -9.60 1.19
C LEU A 91 -1.48 -8.44 0.55
N THR A 92 -1.86 -7.43 1.33
CA THR A 92 -2.50 -6.22 0.80
C THR A 92 -1.54 -5.05 0.81
N VAL A 93 -1.50 -4.29 -0.29
CA VAL A 93 -0.56 -3.18 -0.47
C VAL A 93 -1.31 -1.97 -1.04
N ALA A 94 -1.15 -0.80 -0.41
CA ALA A 94 -1.65 0.45 -0.95
C ALA A 94 -0.84 0.90 -2.18
N ALA A 95 -1.50 1.47 -3.18
CA ALA A 95 -0.88 1.90 -4.45
C ALA A 95 -0.02 3.17 -4.34
N ASP A 96 0.21 3.70 -3.14
CA ASP A 96 0.85 5.00 -2.89
C ASP A 96 2.23 4.91 -2.19
N LEU A 97 2.92 3.79 -2.35
CA LEU A 97 4.22 3.48 -1.72
C LEU A 97 5.37 3.45 -2.75
N PRO A 98 5.82 4.60 -3.26
CA PRO A 98 6.82 4.65 -4.34
C PRO A 98 8.23 4.16 -3.94
N LEU A 99 8.52 4.04 -2.64
CA LEU A 99 9.81 3.57 -2.14
C LEU A 99 9.80 2.08 -1.75
N LEU A 100 8.66 1.39 -1.95
CA LEU A 100 8.54 -0.03 -1.66
C LEU A 100 9.51 -0.85 -2.51
N THR A 101 10.07 -1.90 -1.95
CA THR A 101 10.98 -2.82 -2.66
C THR A 101 10.60 -4.28 -2.41
N GLY A 102 10.94 -5.17 -3.34
CA GLY A 102 10.72 -6.62 -3.17
C GLY A 102 11.38 -7.17 -1.91
N ALA A 103 12.57 -6.68 -1.57
CA ALA A 103 13.27 -7.11 -0.35
C ALA A 103 12.52 -6.74 0.94
N VAL A 104 11.88 -5.56 0.98
CA VAL A 104 11.02 -5.15 2.11
C VAL A 104 9.80 -6.07 2.19
N LEU A 105 9.11 -6.30 1.07
CA LEU A 105 7.95 -7.21 1.01
C LEU A 105 8.32 -8.62 1.47
N ASP A 106 9.44 -9.16 1.01
CA ASP A 106 9.90 -10.50 1.38
C ASP A 106 10.25 -10.59 2.86
N ARG A 107 10.80 -9.53 3.46
CA ARG A 107 11.03 -9.48 4.90
C ARG A 107 9.71 -9.53 5.68
N LEU A 108 8.71 -8.77 5.26
CA LEU A 108 7.39 -8.76 5.90
C LEU A 108 6.67 -10.11 5.75
N ARG A 109 6.74 -10.73 4.57
CA ARG A 109 6.18 -12.07 4.33
C ARG A 109 6.83 -13.14 5.20
N ARG A 110 8.16 -13.08 5.38
CA ARG A 110 8.87 -14.00 6.30
C ARG A 110 8.57 -13.75 7.78
N ALA A 111 8.22 -12.52 8.15
CA ALA A 111 7.80 -12.19 9.52
C ALA A 111 6.35 -12.60 9.83
N HIS A 112 5.55 -12.91 8.79
CA HIS A 112 4.21 -13.42 8.95
C HIS A 112 4.26 -14.92 9.30
N GLU A 113 3.67 -15.30 10.42
CA GLU A 113 3.58 -16.68 10.89
C GLU A 113 2.20 -17.28 10.66
N SER A 114 1.16 -16.56 11.08
CA SER A 114 -0.25 -16.98 10.95
C SER A 114 -1.20 -15.81 11.13
N GLY A 115 -2.45 -15.97 10.72
CA GLY A 115 -3.52 -15.00 10.93
C GLY A 115 -3.34 -13.73 10.12
N SER A 116 -3.78 -12.61 10.68
CA SER A 116 -3.65 -11.27 10.07
C SER A 116 -2.49 -10.50 10.68
N LEU A 117 -1.83 -9.68 9.85
CA LEU A 117 -0.70 -8.85 10.25
C LEU A 117 -0.90 -7.42 9.76
N THR A 118 -1.02 -6.47 10.69
CA THR A 118 -0.94 -5.03 10.39
C THR A 118 0.51 -4.59 10.48
N VAL A 119 1.05 -3.99 9.43
CA VAL A 119 2.40 -3.42 9.45
C VAL A 119 2.32 -1.92 9.72
N ALA A 120 3.02 -1.49 10.75
CA ALA A 120 3.07 -0.09 11.17
C ALA A 120 4.51 0.40 11.32
N VAL A 121 4.70 1.71 11.24
CA VAL A 121 5.95 2.41 11.56
C VAL A 121 5.73 3.34 12.76
N PRO A 122 6.75 3.67 13.56
CA PRO A 122 6.63 4.72 14.57
C PRO A 122 6.15 6.03 13.91
N ALA A 123 5.14 6.70 14.47
CA ALA A 123 4.67 8.00 13.96
C ALA A 123 5.79 9.04 13.94
N ALA A 124 6.70 8.98 14.91
CA ALA A 124 7.90 9.82 14.94
C ALA A 124 8.76 9.70 13.67
N ARG A 125 8.85 8.48 13.08
CA ARG A 125 9.60 8.28 11.82
C ARG A 125 9.00 9.09 10.67
N LYS A 126 7.67 9.14 10.55
CA LYS A 126 7.02 9.98 9.54
C LYS A 126 7.33 11.46 9.75
N HIS A 127 7.30 11.95 10.99
CA HIS A 127 7.66 13.34 11.32
C HIS A 127 9.11 13.66 10.98
N GLU A 128 10.07 12.78 11.32
CA GLU A 128 11.49 12.93 11.00
C GLU A 128 11.73 13.02 9.48
N LEU A 129 10.97 12.28 8.69
CA LEU A 129 11.05 12.31 7.24
C LEU A 129 10.31 13.49 6.60
N GLY A 130 9.53 14.25 7.39
CA GLY A 130 8.74 15.38 6.90
C GLY A 130 7.55 14.96 6.04
N VAL A 131 7.04 13.73 6.20
CA VAL A 131 5.87 13.23 5.47
C VAL A 131 4.60 13.31 6.31
N SER A 132 3.45 13.32 5.65
CA SER A 132 2.15 13.44 6.29
C SER A 132 1.83 12.27 7.21
N VAL A 133 1.12 12.57 8.31
CA VAL A 133 0.59 11.58 9.26
C VAL A 133 -0.92 11.77 9.33
N ASP A 134 -1.66 10.96 8.57
CA ASP A 134 -3.12 11.10 8.49
C ASP A 134 -3.86 10.21 9.50
N THR A 135 -3.26 9.08 9.88
CA THR A 135 -3.87 8.11 10.80
C THR A 135 -2.79 7.57 11.73
N THR A 136 -3.13 7.48 13.01
CA THR A 136 -2.29 6.85 14.04
C THR A 136 -3.14 6.01 14.98
N PHE A 137 -2.51 5.06 15.66
CA PHE A 137 -3.10 4.31 16.77
C PHE A 137 -2.02 4.02 17.83
N ASP A 138 -2.45 3.67 19.02
CA ASP A 138 -1.53 3.22 20.08
C ASP A 138 -1.25 1.73 19.95
N HIS A 139 0.00 1.34 20.08
CA HIS A 139 0.45 -0.05 20.13
C HIS A 139 1.58 -0.17 21.15
N ASP A 140 1.33 -0.90 22.24
CA ASP A 140 2.27 -1.09 23.36
C ASP A 140 2.82 0.24 23.92
N GLY A 141 1.94 1.24 24.11
CA GLY A 141 2.29 2.56 24.63
C GLY A 141 3.09 3.44 23.66
N ARG A 142 3.10 3.11 22.37
CA ARG A 142 3.74 3.89 21.30
C ARG A 142 2.73 4.31 20.26
N THR A 143 2.78 5.56 19.85
CA THR A 143 1.99 6.04 18.70
C THR A 143 2.62 5.55 17.41
N VAL A 144 1.89 4.76 16.65
CA VAL A 144 2.32 4.20 15.37
C VAL A 144 1.36 4.59 14.25
N ALA A 145 1.86 4.57 13.01
CA ALA A 145 1.09 4.86 11.81
C ALA A 145 1.06 3.60 10.90
N PRO A 146 -0.12 3.23 10.35
CA PRO A 146 -0.20 2.13 9.39
C PRO A 146 0.59 2.47 8.13
N THR A 147 1.23 1.45 7.56
CA THR A 147 2.06 1.62 6.35
C THR A 147 1.28 1.48 5.05
N GLY A 148 0.08 0.92 5.09
CA GLY A 148 -0.63 0.51 3.88
C GLY A 148 -0.21 -0.88 3.37
N VAL A 149 0.68 -1.58 4.07
CA VAL A 149 1.02 -2.99 3.81
C VAL A 149 0.50 -3.85 4.96
N ASN A 150 -0.30 -4.87 4.65
CA ASN A 150 -0.85 -5.78 5.65
C ASN A 150 -0.92 -7.20 5.09
N VAL A 151 -1.12 -8.19 5.96
CA VAL A 151 -1.52 -9.54 5.57
C VAL A 151 -2.90 -9.83 6.14
N VAL A 152 -3.83 -10.26 5.31
CA VAL A 152 -5.19 -10.65 5.72
C VAL A 152 -5.28 -12.17 5.68
N GLY A 153 -5.32 -12.78 6.87
CA GLY A 153 -5.32 -14.24 7.03
C GLY A 153 -6.38 -14.78 8.02
N GLY A 154 -7.10 -13.90 8.70
CA GLY A 154 -8.03 -14.27 9.77
C GLY A 154 -7.39 -14.11 11.16
N GLU A 155 -7.88 -14.87 12.13
CA GLU A 155 -7.34 -14.82 13.50
C GLU A 155 -6.13 -15.76 13.67
N PRO A 156 -5.15 -15.44 14.54
CA PRO A 156 -5.08 -14.21 15.33
C PRO A 156 -4.70 -12.98 14.50
N SER A 157 -5.02 -11.78 14.99
CA SER A 157 -4.57 -10.51 14.41
C SER A 157 -3.43 -9.93 15.24
N ARG A 158 -2.33 -9.53 14.57
CA ARG A 158 -1.13 -8.97 15.21
C ARG A 158 -0.74 -7.65 14.53
N THR A 159 -0.02 -6.81 15.26
CA THR A 159 0.67 -5.64 14.71
C THR A 159 2.19 -5.87 14.74
N LEU A 160 2.85 -5.61 13.62
CA LEU A 160 4.31 -5.59 13.49
C LEU A 160 4.76 -4.15 13.31
N VAL A 161 5.44 -3.60 14.31
CA VAL A 161 6.05 -2.28 14.20
C VAL A 161 7.47 -2.43 13.66
N VAL A 162 7.75 -1.78 12.52
CA VAL A 162 9.05 -1.82 11.85
C VAL A 162 9.62 -0.41 11.72
N ASP A 163 10.92 -0.27 11.93
CA ASP A 163 11.63 0.98 11.64
C ASP A 163 12.21 0.92 10.22
N GLU A 164 11.32 1.01 9.22
CA GLU A 164 11.66 0.99 7.80
C GLU A 164 11.19 2.30 7.15
N PRO A 165 12.11 3.22 6.83
CA PRO A 165 11.76 4.51 6.25
C PRO A 165 10.97 4.41 4.94
N ARG A 166 11.23 3.39 4.10
CA ARG A 166 10.52 3.19 2.84
C ARG A 166 9.04 2.91 3.02
N LEU A 167 8.64 2.33 4.16
CA LEU A 167 7.25 2.08 4.51
C LEU A 167 6.58 3.29 5.19
N ALA A 168 7.35 4.29 5.58
CA ALA A 168 6.82 5.52 6.17
C ALA A 168 6.36 6.55 5.12
N VAL A 169 6.78 6.40 3.86
CA VAL A 169 6.51 7.37 2.79
C VAL A 169 5.32 6.90 1.94
N ASN A 170 4.09 7.17 2.42
CA ASN A 170 2.89 7.11 1.61
C ASN A 170 2.66 8.48 0.96
N VAL A 171 2.43 8.52 -0.34
CA VAL A 171 2.18 9.78 -1.05
C VAL A 171 0.70 10.14 -0.96
N ASN A 172 0.36 11.01 -0.01
CA ASN A 172 -1.00 11.51 0.22
C ASN A 172 -1.12 13.01 -0.11
N ARG A 173 0.00 13.74 -0.07
CA ARG A 173 0.08 15.19 -0.28
C ARG A 173 1.28 15.54 -1.16
N PRO A 174 1.31 16.73 -1.79
CA PRO A 174 2.44 17.16 -2.63
C PRO A 174 3.80 17.11 -1.92
N GLY A 175 3.85 17.40 -0.60
CA GLY A 175 5.06 17.31 0.22
C GLY A 175 5.62 15.89 0.28
N ASP A 176 4.75 14.88 0.42
CA ASP A 176 5.17 13.48 0.46
C ASP A 176 5.81 13.06 -0.87
N ALA A 177 5.23 13.53 -1.99
CA ALA A 177 5.78 13.28 -3.32
C ALA A 177 7.15 13.94 -3.51
N ALA A 178 7.41 15.08 -2.86
CA ALA A 178 8.73 15.73 -2.90
C ALA A 178 9.78 14.88 -2.17
N VAL A 179 9.45 14.40 -0.96
CA VAL A 179 10.32 13.49 -0.18
C VAL A 179 10.59 12.21 -0.97
N ALA A 180 9.56 11.58 -1.52
CA ALA A 180 9.72 10.36 -2.32
C ALA A 180 10.64 10.58 -3.53
N ARG A 181 10.50 11.71 -4.24
CA ARG A 181 11.37 12.05 -5.39
C ARG A 181 12.83 12.22 -5.01
N GLU A 182 13.12 12.78 -3.84
CA GLU A 182 14.49 12.93 -3.34
C GLU A 182 15.13 11.56 -3.11
N TRP A 183 14.41 10.67 -2.45
CA TRP A 183 14.88 9.30 -2.18
C TRP A 183 15.09 8.45 -3.44
N LEU A 184 14.25 8.63 -4.47
CA LEU A 184 14.37 7.90 -5.74
C LEU A 184 15.56 8.35 -6.60
N ARG A 185 16.18 9.50 -6.26
CA ARG A 185 17.36 10.04 -6.97
C ARG A 185 18.69 9.70 -6.28
N SER A 186 18.64 9.29 -5.01
CA SER A 186 19.82 8.95 -4.20
C SER A 186 20.25 7.50 -4.40
#